data_0771da93e1d0b9da52f474b3fb01246b
#
_entry.id   0771da93e1d0b9da52f474b3fb01246b
#
_cell.length_a   1.000
_cell.length_b   1.000
_cell.length_c   1.000
_cell.angle_alpha   90.00
_cell.angle_beta   90.00
_cell.angle_gamma   90.00
#
_symmetry.space_group_name_H-M   'P 1'
#
loop_
_entity.id
_entity.type
_entity.pdbx_description
1 polymer ?
#
loop_
_entity_poly.entity_id
_entity_poly.type
_entity_poly.pdbx_seq_one_letter_code
_entity_poly.pdbx_strand_id
1 'polypeptide(L)'
;MSLIQCLYRMKRKIYDYLLQWKEKADRKPLIVNGARQVGKTYILQEFGQQEYDNYVIVNLETDKALVEKFEESITPRSLIQYLESAHSQRIIPGKTLIIIDEIQASERALTSLKYFCEQAPEFHVVAAGSLLGVAINRKQFSFPVGKVDEITLFPMDFEEFLWANNRSMLAHTIREHYLSNEPLDVHSIAVDLYNKYLIVGGMPAAVKEFIATDSFVAIADMQNRILNEYIADMAKYAEPATSIKIRACYESIPAQLAKENRKFQYSVVQRGGSSTIFGESIEWLKYAGVILKCQKTTQGTMPVKVYVDLSDFKLYMADVGMLTMQSGIATQAILSPLDIENPFLGAIAENYVAQALANNLITLLYWKNDNTAEVDFVIQKDTDVIPIEVKSGLRIRSKSLRIFMEKYNCPYGIRISKKNFGFENSIKSVPLYAAFCI
;
A
#
# COMPACT_ATOMS: atom_id res chain seq x y z
N MET A 1 20.14 -10.57 23.33
CA MET A 1 19.23 -10.83 22.20
C MET A 1 19.26 -12.33 21.93
N SER A 2 18.14 -13.04 22.06
CA SER A 2 18.09 -14.49 21.82
C SER A 2 18.22 -14.77 20.32
N LEU A 3 18.84 -15.89 19.95
CA LEU A 3 18.94 -16.39 18.57
C LEU A 3 17.58 -16.42 17.81
N ILE A 4 16.47 -16.47 18.54
CA ILE A 4 15.10 -16.42 18.02
C ILE A 4 14.71 -15.04 17.49
N GLN A 5 15.25 -13.94 18.04
CA GLN A 5 14.99 -12.59 17.55
C GLN A 5 15.73 -12.24 16.24
N CYS A 6 16.86 -12.92 15.97
CA CYS A 6 17.63 -12.73 14.73
C CYS A 6 17.01 -13.45 13.50
N LEU A 7 16.08 -14.41 13.72
CA LEU A 7 15.52 -15.27 12.67
C LEU A 7 14.35 -14.66 11.87
N TYR A 8 13.81 -13.48 12.24
CA TYR A 8 12.62 -12.92 11.59
C TYR A 8 12.74 -11.44 11.25
N ARG A 9 13.91 -11.01 10.77
CA ARG A 9 14.05 -9.64 10.24
C ARG A 9 13.32 -9.56 8.91
N MET A 10 12.17 -8.88 8.87
CA MET A 10 11.41 -8.65 7.64
C MET A 10 12.01 -7.44 6.91
N LYS A 11 12.85 -7.71 5.91
CA LYS A 11 13.38 -6.65 5.05
C LYS A 11 12.24 -5.93 4.33
N ARG A 12 12.27 -4.58 4.35
CA ARG A 12 11.27 -3.72 3.71
C ARG A 12 11.97 -2.73 2.78
N LYS A 13 11.37 -2.47 1.62
CA LYS A 13 11.89 -1.50 0.63
C LYS A 13 12.02 -0.08 1.18
N ILE A 14 11.12 0.30 2.08
CA ILE A 14 11.15 1.61 2.73
C ILE A 14 12.46 1.87 3.49
N TYR A 15 13.18 0.82 3.90
CA TYR A 15 14.43 0.96 4.64
C TYR A 15 15.49 1.73 3.84
N ASP A 16 15.59 1.48 2.53
CA ASP A 16 16.51 2.18 1.65
C ASP A 16 16.18 3.69 1.55
N TYR A 17 14.87 4.03 1.55
CA TYR A 17 14.44 5.43 1.62
C TYR A 17 14.79 6.07 2.97
N LEU A 18 14.61 5.36 4.09
CA LEU A 18 14.97 5.86 5.41
C LEU A 18 16.47 6.16 5.53
N LEU A 19 17.33 5.32 4.93
CA LEU A 19 18.77 5.58 4.83
C LEU A 19 19.07 6.87 4.03
N GLN A 20 18.45 7.01 2.85
CA GLN A 20 18.62 8.21 2.02
C GLN A 20 18.10 9.47 2.76
N TRP A 21 16.97 9.38 3.45
CA TRP A 21 16.44 10.47 4.27
C TRP A 21 17.39 10.86 5.40
N LYS A 22 18.00 9.88 6.07
CA LYS A 22 19.00 10.14 7.14
C LYS A 22 20.17 10.98 6.65
N GLU A 23 20.69 10.69 5.46
CA GLU A 23 21.87 11.36 4.88
C GLU A 23 21.56 12.67 4.14
N LYS A 24 20.27 13.01 3.98
CA LYS A 24 19.86 14.20 3.22
C LYS A 24 20.25 15.48 3.94
N ALA A 25 20.98 16.38 3.25
CA ALA A 25 21.51 17.63 3.83
C ALA A 25 20.39 18.62 4.24
N ASP A 26 19.32 18.70 3.44
CA ASP A 26 18.12 19.54 3.69
C ASP A 26 16.97 18.72 4.29
N ARG A 27 17.31 17.71 5.10
CA ARG A 27 16.35 16.80 5.74
C ARG A 27 15.32 17.57 6.56
N LYS A 28 14.05 17.22 6.36
CA LYS A 28 12.94 17.66 7.19
C LYS A 28 12.48 16.50 8.10
N PRO A 29 11.74 16.79 9.19
CA PRO A 29 11.04 15.73 9.90
C PRO A 29 10.25 14.85 8.94
N LEU A 30 10.30 13.53 9.13
CA LEU A 30 9.65 12.56 8.24
C LEU A 30 8.31 12.12 8.81
N ILE A 31 7.29 12.08 7.98
CA ILE A 31 6.01 11.45 8.30
C ILE A 31 5.90 10.14 7.52
N VAL A 32 5.74 9.03 8.24
CA VAL A 32 5.48 7.71 7.66
C VAL A 32 3.99 7.40 7.76
N ASN A 33 3.30 7.57 6.62
CA ASN A 33 1.89 7.23 6.46
C ASN A 33 1.71 5.74 6.17
N GLY A 34 0.48 5.24 6.25
CA GLY A 34 0.12 3.88 5.84
C GLY A 34 -0.96 3.27 6.73
N ALA A 35 -1.63 2.24 6.23
CA ALA A 35 -2.69 1.56 6.96
C ALA A 35 -2.22 1.05 8.33
N ARG A 36 -3.16 0.75 9.21
CA ARG A 36 -2.85 0.08 10.48
C ARG A 36 -2.24 -1.28 10.21
N GLN A 37 -1.30 -1.72 11.08
CA GLN A 37 -0.63 -3.02 11.02
C GLN A 37 0.29 -3.28 9.81
N VAL A 38 0.61 -2.29 8.98
CA VAL A 38 1.59 -2.47 7.89
C VAL A 38 3.05 -2.47 8.38
N GLY A 39 3.27 -2.28 9.71
CA GLY A 39 4.58 -2.39 10.34
C GLY A 39 5.36 -1.07 10.50
N LYS A 40 4.67 0.09 10.54
CA LYS A 40 5.32 1.42 10.71
C LYS A 40 6.20 1.49 11.95
N THR A 41 5.63 1.22 13.11
CA THR A 41 6.33 1.26 14.40
C THR A 41 7.53 0.30 14.40
N TYR A 42 7.34 -0.92 13.88
CA TYR A 42 8.40 -1.93 13.81
C TYR A 42 9.60 -1.45 12.99
N ILE A 43 9.36 -0.97 11.75
CA ILE A 43 10.46 -0.56 10.86
C ILE A 43 11.19 0.68 11.38
N LEU A 44 10.48 1.60 12.04
CA LEU A 44 11.09 2.79 12.64
C LEU A 44 11.94 2.45 13.88
N GLN A 45 11.49 1.51 14.72
CA GLN A 45 12.28 1.00 15.85
C GLN A 45 13.52 0.27 15.33
N GLU A 46 13.37 -0.60 14.32
CA GLU A 46 14.49 -1.29 13.69
C GLU A 46 15.50 -0.29 13.12
N PHE A 47 15.03 0.73 12.41
CA PHE A 47 15.85 1.79 11.86
C PHE A 47 16.59 2.58 12.95
N GLY A 48 15.90 2.95 14.04
CA GLY A 48 16.52 3.62 15.19
C GLY A 48 17.59 2.77 15.87
N GLN A 49 17.32 1.46 15.99
CA GLN A 49 18.23 0.51 16.63
C GLN A 49 19.51 0.23 15.80
N GLN A 50 19.41 0.23 14.47
CA GLN A 50 20.52 -0.14 13.60
C GLN A 50 21.34 1.07 13.15
N GLU A 51 20.73 2.23 12.99
CA GLU A 51 21.31 3.37 12.31
C GLU A 51 21.69 4.54 13.24
N TYR A 52 21.31 4.47 14.51
CA TYR A 52 21.58 5.52 15.51
C TYR A 52 22.25 4.95 16.75
N ASP A 53 22.96 5.81 17.50
CA ASP A 53 23.55 5.42 18.79
C ASP A 53 22.45 5.02 19.78
N ASN A 54 21.28 5.68 19.70
CA ASN A 54 20.08 5.39 20.46
C ASN A 54 18.82 5.96 19.78
N TYR A 55 17.64 5.59 20.26
CA TYR A 55 16.37 6.20 19.85
C TYR A 55 15.42 6.36 21.03
N VAL A 56 14.52 7.33 20.91
CA VAL A 56 13.39 7.53 21.82
C VAL A 56 12.11 7.32 21.05
N ILE A 57 11.23 6.48 21.54
CA ILE A 57 9.91 6.27 20.96
C ILE A 57 8.82 6.62 21.96
N VAL A 58 7.83 7.40 21.49
CA VAL A 58 6.65 7.78 22.23
C VAL A 58 5.40 7.48 21.42
N ASN A 59 4.32 7.05 22.09
CA ASN A 59 3.04 6.77 21.45
C ASN A 59 1.97 7.70 22.02
N LEU A 60 1.42 8.58 21.19
CA LEU A 60 0.49 9.62 21.63
C LEU A 60 -0.92 9.11 21.96
N GLU A 61 -1.28 7.87 21.60
CA GLU A 61 -2.53 7.28 22.06
C GLU A 61 -2.46 6.82 23.53
N THR A 62 -1.27 6.43 24.00
CA THR A 62 -1.07 5.89 25.35
C THR A 62 -0.43 6.86 26.32
N ASP A 63 0.42 7.78 25.84
CA ASP A 63 1.14 8.76 26.67
C ASP A 63 0.37 10.08 26.76
N LYS A 64 -0.59 10.13 27.68
CA LYS A 64 -1.41 11.33 27.93
C LYS A 64 -0.60 12.49 28.47
N ALA A 65 0.43 12.24 29.29
CA ALA A 65 1.27 13.28 29.87
C ALA A 65 2.07 14.00 28.77
N LEU A 66 2.55 13.26 27.77
CA LEU A 66 3.20 13.88 26.62
C LEU A 66 2.21 14.67 25.76
N VAL A 67 0.97 14.18 25.57
CA VAL A 67 -0.05 14.96 24.86
C VAL A 67 -0.33 16.28 25.58
N GLU A 68 -0.49 16.28 26.92
CA GLU A 68 -0.62 17.50 27.72
C GLU A 68 0.61 18.41 27.55
N LYS A 69 1.81 17.84 27.49
CA LYS A 69 3.04 18.60 27.26
C LYS A 69 3.04 19.29 25.87
N PHE A 70 2.52 18.66 24.83
CA PHE A 70 2.33 19.30 23.52
C PHE A 70 1.31 20.45 23.61
N GLU A 71 0.27 20.35 24.43
CA GLU A 71 -0.67 21.45 24.66
C GLU A 71 -0.02 22.64 25.36
N GLU A 72 0.93 22.43 26.27
CA GLU A 72 1.69 23.48 26.94
C GLU A 72 2.70 24.14 25.98
N SER A 73 3.51 23.35 25.30
CA SER A 73 4.60 23.85 24.45
C SER A 73 4.90 22.92 23.27
N ILE A 74 5.05 23.52 22.08
CA ILE A 74 5.46 22.84 20.85
C ILE A 74 6.88 23.19 20.42
N THR A 75 7.65 23.88 21.28
CA THR A 75 9.04 24.25 20.97
C THR A 75 9.97 23.05 21.11
N PRO A 76 10.88 22.83 20.16
CA PRO A 76 11.81 21.69 20.19
C PRO A 76 12.57 21.58 21.52
N ARG A 77 13.08 22.71 22.02
CA ARG A 77 13.84 22.75 23.30
C ARG A 77 13.05 22.19 24.47
N SER A 78 11.78 22.61 24.62
CA SER A 78 10.92 22.14 25.70
C SER A 78 10.57 20.66 25.59
N LEU A 79 10.30 20.21 24.35
CA LEU A 79 9.97 18.82 24.07
C LEU A 79 11.15 17.88 24.27
N ILE A 80 12.35 18.26 23.80
CA ILE A 80 13.57 17.48 23.99
C ILE A 80 13.89 17.34 25.49
N GLN A 81 13.84 18.44 26.25
CA GLN A 81 14.08 18.41 27.70
C GLN A 81 13.09 17.48 28.41
N TYR A 82 11.81 17.51 28.02
CA TYR A 82 10.79 16.61 28.56
C TYR A 82 11.11 15.15 28.23
N LEU A 83 11.40 14.84 26.95
CA LEU A 83 11.73 13.49 26.51
C LEU A 83 12.98 12.94 27.18
N GLU A 84 14.05 13.76 27.35
CA GLU A 84 15.25 13.36 28.06
C GLU A 84 14.95 12.99 29.52
N SER A 85 14.10 13.78 30.18
CA SER A 85 13.71 13.55 31.59
C SER A 85 12.81 12.30 31.72
N ALA A 86 11.83 12.16 30.84
CA ALA A 86 10.88 11.04 30.86
C ALA A 86 11.56 9.68 30.55
N HIS A 87 12.53 9.66 29.64
CA HIS A 87 13.24 8.44 29.25
C HIS A 87 14.57 8.24 29.96
N SER A 88 15.00 9.19 30.84
CA SER A 88 16.32 9.17 31.50
C SER A 88 17.47 8.96 30.49
N GLN A 89 17.36 9.56 29.30
CA GLN A 89 18.25 9.36 28.18
C GLN A 89 18.54 10.70 27.48
N ARG A 90 19.82 10.95 27.15
CA ARG A 90 20.21 12.12 26.36
C ARG A 90 19.77 11.99 24.90
N ILE A 91 19.25 13.09 24.35
CA ILE A 91 18.90 13.22 22.94
C ILE A 91 19.99 14.06 22.26
N ILE A 92 20.86 13.39 21.52
CA ILE A 92 22.03 14.00 20.89
C ILE A 92 21.73 14.27 19.42
N PRO A 93 21.95 15.52 18.92
CA PRO A 93 21.75 15.86 17.52
C PRO A 93 22.48 14.90 16.57
N GLY A 94 21.79 14.41 15.53
CA GLY A 94 22.33 13.48 14.53
C GLY A 94 22.62 12.05 15.01
N LYS A 95 22.57 11.80 16.34
CA LYS A 95 22.89 10.49 16.93
C LYS A 95 21.71 9.79 17.56
N THR A 96 20.67 10.53 17.92
CA THR A 96 19.43 9.99 18.51
C THR A 96 18.28 10.18 17.54
N LEU A 97 17.54 9.11 17.23
CA LEU A 97 16.29 9.19 16.50
C LEU A 97 15.12 9.42 17.45
N ILE A 98 14.31 10.45 17.19
CA ILE A 98 13.04 10.69 17.90
C ILE A 98 11.91 10.11 17.05
N ILE A 99 11.17 9.14 17.60
CA ILE A 99 10.02 8.49 16.95
C ILE A 99 8.75 8.89 17.68
N ILE A 100 7.83 9.56 16.98
CA ILE A 100 6.52 9.95 17.49
C ILE A 100 5.47 9.08 16.79
N ASP A 101 4.97 8.07 17.50
CA ASP A 101 3.97 7.15 16.99
C ASP A 101 2.55 7.65 17.26
N GLU A 102 1.61 7.30 16.37
CA GLU A 102 0.20 7.71 16.38
C GLU A 102 0.04 9.26 16.47
N ILE A 103 0.82 9.96 15.61
CA ILE A 103 0.92 11.44 15.59
C ILE A 103 -0.45 12.12 15.42
N GLN A 104 -1.44 11.47 14.80
CA GLN A 104 -2.78 11.99 14.62
C GLN A 104 -3.56 12.17 15.94
N ALA A 105 -3.07 11.61 17.04
CA ALA A 105 -3.71 11.78 18.34
C ALA A 105 -3.54 13.20 18.93
N SER A 106 -2.60 14.02 18.41
CA SER A 106 -2.41 15.41 18.82
C SER A 106 -2.10 16.32 17.62
N GLU A 107 -2.97 17.31 17.38
CA GLU A 107 -2.75 18.34 16.37
C GLU A 107 -1.48 19.16 16.66
N ARG A 108 -1.25 19.47 17.94
CA ARG A 108 -0.09 20.26 18.34
C ARG A 108 1.22 19.49 18.17
N ALA A 109 1.21 18.17 18.37
CA ALA A 109 2.35 17.31 18.04
C ALA A 109 2.66 17.35 16.54
N LEU A 110 1.66 17.26 15.69
CA LEU A 110 1.83 17.41 14.23
C LEU A 110 2.40 18.78 13.87
N THR A 111 1.86 19.86 14.48
CA THR A 111 2.34 21.24 14.28
C THR A 111 3.78 21.41 14.76
N SER A 112 4.21 20.69 15.81
CA SER A 112 5.57 20.78 16.35
C SER A 112 6.65 20.37 15.34
N LEU A 113 6.33 19.49 14.38
CA LEU A 113 7.25 19.10 13.32
C LEU A 113 7.74 20.29 12.49
N LYS A 114 6.90 21.32 12.30
CA LYS A 114 7.31 22.57 11.66
C LYS A 114 8.44 23.25 12.45
N TYR A 115 8.31 23.29 13.76
CA TYR A 115 9.31 23.94 14.62
C TYR A 115 10.60 23.13 14.71
N PHE A 116 10.53 21.80 14.67
CA PHE A 116 11.73 20.98 14.50
C PHE A 116 12.44 21.28 13.19
N CYS A 117 11.71 21.40 12.08
CA CYS A 117 12.29 21.76 10.79
C CYS A 117 12.97 23.14 10.81
N GLU A 118 12.37 24.13 11.47
CA GLU A 118 12.82 25.54 11.41
C GLU A 118 13.85 25.93 12.47
N GLN A 119 13.77 25.34 13.67
CA GLN A 119 14.52 25.77 14.85
C GLN A 119 15.51 24.72 15.37
N ALA A 120 15.38 23.45 14.95
CA ALA A 120 16.19 22.35 15.44
C ALA A 120 16.38 21.26 14.34
N PRO A 121 16.82 21.64 13.12
CA PRO A 121 16.96 20.70 11.99
C PRO A 121 18.05 19.63 12.21
N GLU A 122 18.94 19.84 13.17
CA GLU A 122 19.96 18.88 13.58
C GLU A 122 19.40 17.65 14.30
N PHE A 123 18.15 17.70 14.81
CA PHE A 123 17.50 16.55 15.42
C PHE A 123 16.74 15.73 14.37
N HIS A 124 16.91 14.43 14.40
CA HIS A 124 16.23 13.52 13.52
C HIS A 124 14.89 13.09 14.12
N VAL A 125 13.79 13.55 13.51
CA VAL A 125 12.43 13.28 14.00
C VAL A 125 11.65 12.55 12.93
N VAL A 126 11.07 11.41 13.30
CA VAL A 126 10.15 10.64 12.46
C VAL A 126 8.82 10.48 13.18
N ALA A 127 7.75 10.83 12.51
CA ALA A 127 6.40 10.62 13.00
C ALA A 127 5.72 9.50 12.21
N ALA A 128 4.95 8.65 12.90
CA ALA A 128 4.11 7.62 12.26
C ALA A 128 2.64 7.87 12.59
N GLY A 129 1.77 7.61 11.61
CA GLY A 129 0.33 7.71 11.80
C GLY A 129 -0.44 6.78 10.86
N SER A 130 -1.40 6.04 11.41
CA SER A 130 -2.24 5.13 10.62
C SER A 130 -3.45 5.82 9.98
N LEU A 131 -3.91 6.91 10.55
CA LEU A 131 -5.11 7.65 10.13
C LEU A 131 -4.82 9.14 9.95
N LEU A 132 -3.55 9.49 9.69
CA LEU A 132 -3.14 10.88 9.57
C LEU A 132 -3.90 11.60 8.44
N GLY A 133 -4.06 10.95 7.27
CA GLY A 133 -4.84 11.50 6.16
C GLY A 133 -6.31 11.76 6.52
N VAL A 134 -6.90 10.93 7.39
CA VAL A 134 -8.25 11.13 7.92
C VAL A 134 -8.29 12.33 8.88
N ALA A 135 -7.31 12.44 9.78
CA ALA A 135 -7.23 13.51 10.76
C ALA A 135 -7.03 14.90 10.10
N ILE A 136 -6.14 14.99 9.10
CA ILE A 136 -5.86 16.23 8.36
C ILE A 136 -7.10 16.74 7.62
N ASN A 137 -7.92 15.86 7.05
CA ASN A 137 -9.14 16.26 6.33
C ASN A 137 -10.30 16.68 7.24
N ARG A 138 -10.22 16.41 8.55
CA ARG A 138 -11.11 17.02 9.53
C ARG A 138 -10.63 18.46 9.74
N LYS A 139 -11.45 19.47 9.42
CA LYS A 139 -11.20 20.92 9.35
C LYS A 139 -10.44 21.60 10.52
N GLN A 140 -9.80 20.85 11.41
CA GLN A 140 -9.17 21.36 12.63
C GLN A 140 -7.64 21.22 12.63
N PHE A 141 -7.03 20.45 11.69
CA PHE A 141 -5.60 20.19 11.72
C PHE A 141 -4.82 21.14 10.82
N SER A 142 -3.87 21.88 11.41
CA SER A 142 -2.88 22.66 10.67
C SER A 142 -1.72 21.73 10.24
N PHE A 143 -1.75 21.28 9.00
CA PHE A 143 -0.67 20.46 8.44
C PHE A 143 0.60 21.29 8.20
N PRO A 144 1.80 20.84 8.54
CA PRO A 144 3.04 21.58 8.36
C PRO A 144 3.53 21.55 6.89
N VAL A 145 2.76 22.17 6.00
CA VAL A 145 3.02 22.20 4.55
C VAL A 145 4.44 22.67 4.24
N GLY A 146 5.18 21.89 3.45
CA GLY A 146 6.54 22.21 3.03
C GLY A 146 7.63 22.11 4.12
N LYS A 147 7.26 21.70 5.34
CA LYS A 147 8.16 21.58 6.50
C LYS A 147 8.40 20.14 6.94
N VAL A 148 7.83 19.19 6.24
CA VAL A 148 7.98 17.76 6.46
C VAL A 148 8.25 17.05 5.14
N ASP A 149 8.96 15.93 5.18
CA ASP A 149 9.02 14.92 4.14
C ASP A 149 7.96 13.85 4.45
N GLU A 150 7.38 13.24 3.43
CA GLU A 150 6.33 12.23 3.61
C GLU A 150 6.63 10.97 2.79
N ILE A 151 6.35 9.81 3.37
CA ILE A 151 6.37 8.54 2.66
C ILE A 151 5.23 7.64 3.13
N THR A 152 4.75 6.78 2.26
CA THR A 152 3.71 5.79 2.59
C THR A 152 4.31 4.40 2.68
N LEU A 153 4.07 3.72 3.79
CA LEU A 153 4.36 2.30 3.96
C LEU A 153 3.11 1.49 3.60
N PHE A 154 3.21 0.72 2.53
CA PHE A 154 2.15 -0.19 2.09
C PHE A 154 2.28 -1.57 2.77
N PRO A 155 1.26 -2.46 2.69
CA PRO A 155 1.46 -3.88 2.92
C PRO A 155 2.64 -4.40 2.11
N MET A 156 3.31 -5.46 2.57
CA MET A 156 4.44 -6.08 1.86
C MET A 156 4.02 -6.48 0.45
N ASP A 157 4.80 -6.09 -0.54
CA ASP A 157 4.59 -6.58 -1.89
C ASP A 157 5.16 -8.01 -2.07
N PHE A 158 4.99 -8.58 -3.26
CA PHE A 158 5.44 -9.95 -3.51
C PHE A 158 6.98 -10.10 -3.39
N GLU A 159 7.75 -9.09 -3.73
CA GLU A 159 9.21 -9.11 -3.57
C GLU A 159 9.62 -9.14 -2.09
N GLU A 160 8.99 -8.32 -1.25
CA GLU A 160 9.21 -8.31 0.20
C GLU A 160 8.74 -9.64 0.84
N PHE A 161 7.64 -10.22 0.33
CA PHE A 161 7.19 -11.56 0.73
C PHE A 161 8.22 -12.65 0.36
N LEU A 162 8.83 -12.57 -0.83
CA LEU A 162 9.92 -13.48 -1.22
C LEU A 162 11.12 -13.33 -0.28
N TRP A 163 11.50 -12.09 0.06
CA TRP A 163 12.60 -11.86 1.01
C TRP A 163 12.31 -12.45 2.39
N ALA A 164 11.08 -12.23 2.91
CA ALA A 164 10.66 -12.78 4.19
C ALA A 164 10.69 -14.33 4.21
N ASN A 165 10.43 -14.96 3.07
CA ASN A 165 10.48 -16.42 2.90
C ASN A 165 11.88 -16.96 2.50
N ASN A 166 12.95 -16.17 2.68
CA ASN A 166 14.34 -16.55 2.32
C ASN A 166 14.51 -16.84 0.82
N ARG A 167 13.73 -16.19 -0.06
CA ARG A 167 13.77 -16.34 -1.52
C ARG A 167 14.33 -15.10 -2.23
N SER A 168 15.27 -14.40 -1.60
CA SER A 168 15.87 -13.17 -2.16
C SER A 168 16.54 -13.40 -3.52
N MET A 169 17.16 -14.56 -3.74
CA MET A 169 17.74 -14.92 -5.03
C MET A 169 16.66 -15.00 -6.13
N LEU A 170 15.51 -15.63 -5.84
CA LEU A 170 14.40 -15.72 -6.78
C LEU A 170 13.86 -14.32 -7.13
N ALA A 171 13.73 -13.43 -6.14
CA ALA A 171 13.31 -12.05 -6.37
C ALA A 171 14.29 -11.30 -7.31
N HIS A 172 15.59 -11.48 -7.11
CA HIS A 172 16.63 -10.90 -7.98
C HIS A 172 16.54 -11.46 -9.40
N THR A 173 16.47 -12.78 -9.55
CA THR A 173 16.35 -13.44 -10.86
C THR A 173 15.09 -13.02 -11.60
N ILE A 174 13.95 -12.84 -10.92
CA ILE A 174 12.72 -12.31 -11.53
C ILE A 174 12.97 -10.91 -12.11
N ARG A 175 13.70 -10.02 -11.42
CA ARG A 175 14.04 -8.69 -11.94
C ARG A 175 14.96 -8.74 -13.17
N GLU A 176 15.94 -9.62 -13.18
CA GLU A 176 16.83 -9.82 -14.35
C GLU A 176 16.03 -10.27 -15.57
N HIS A 177 15.12 -11.25 -15.41
CA HIS A 177 14.28 -11.74 -16.49
C HIS A 177 13.21 -10.72 -16.93
N TYR A 178 12.74 -9.87 -16.02
CA TYR A 178 11.88 -8.74 -16.39
C TYR A 178 12.61 -7.73 -17.30
N LEU A 179 13.90 -7.49 -17.09
CA LEU A 179 14.70 -6.59 -17.91
C LEU A 179 15.09 -7.21 -19.25
N SER A 180 15.50 -8.48 -19.25
CA SER A 180 15.93 -9.19 -20.48
C SER A 180 14.77 -9.65 -21.37
N ASN A 181 13.56 -9.81 -20.79
CA ASN A 181 12.38 -10.45 -21.40
C ASN A 181 12.57 -11.94 -21.73
N GLU A 182 13.65 -12.57 -21.25
CA GLU A 182 13.89 -13.99 -21.45
C GLU A 182 13.03 -14.85 -20.50
N PRO A 183 12.55 -16.02 -20.93
CA PRO A 183 11.77 -16.92 -20.08
C PRO A 183 12.54 -17.35 -18.83
N LEU A 184 11.87 -17.36 -17.67
CA LEU A 184 12.40 -17.81 -16.39
C LEU A 184 12.25 -19.35 -16.27
N ASP A 185 13.34 -20.08 -16.08
CA ASP A 185 13.32 -21.54 -15.99
C ASP A 185 12.56 -22.05 -14.75
N VAL A 186 12.68 -21.34 -13.62
CA VAL A 186 11.98 -21.65 -12.37
C VAL A 186 10.59 -21.02 -12.27
N HIS A 187 9.94 -20.77 -13.41
CA HIS A 187 8.63 -20.15 -13.52
C HIS A 187 7.56 -20.81 -12.63
N SER A 188 7.52 -22.15 -12.59
CA SER A 188 6.54 -22.90 -11.78
C SER A 188 6.71 -22.62 -10.28
N ILE A 189 7.94 -22.51 -9.79
CA ILE A 189 8.23 -22.20 -8.38
C ILE A 189 7.74 -20.78 -8.05
N ALA A 190 7.97 -19.82 -8.94
CA ALA A 190 7.50 -18.46 -8.74
C ALA A 190 5.97 -18.36 -8.76
N VAL A 191 5.29 -19.14 -9.62
CA VAL A 191 3.82 -19.24 -9.67
C VAL A 191 3.25 -19.83 -8.37
N ASP A 192 3.86 -20.88 -7.82
CA ASP A 192 3.40 -21.49 -6.58
C ASP A 192 3.51 -20.52 -5.39
N LEU A 193 4.63 -19.81 -5.27
CA LEU A 193 4.81 -18.78 -4.24
C LEU A 193 3.85 -17.60 -4.43
N TYR A 194 3.59 -17.19 -5.67
CA TYR A 194 2.60 -16.17 -5.99
C TYR A 194 1.18 -16.60 -5.58
N ASN A 195 0.77 -17.84 -5.87
CA ASN A 195 -0.52 -18.35 -5.44
C ASN A 195 -0.66 -18.34 -3.90
N LYS A 196 0.40 -18.69 -3.17
CA LYS A 196 0.44 -18.58 -1.71
C LYS A 196 0.30 -17.11 -1.26
N TYR A 197 1.00 -16.18 -1.91
CA TYR A 197 0.90 -14.76 -1.61
C TYR A 197 -0.52 -14.20 -1.84
N LEU A 198 -1.25 -14.65 -2.85
CA LEU A 198 -2.64 -14.22 -3.06
C LEU A 198 -3.56 -14.57 -1.87
N ILE A 199 -3.21 -15.62 -1.10
CA ILE A 199 -3.96 -16.04 0.08
C ILE A 199 -3.46 -15.31 1.33
N VAL A 200 -2.14 -15.28 1.52
CA VAL A 200 -1.49 -14.70 2.70
C VAL A 200 -1.58 -13.18 2.69
N GLY A 201 -1.41 -12.57 1.52
CA GLY A 201 -1.27 -11.12 1.37
C GLY A 201 0.07 -10.59 1.87
N GLY A 202 0.12 -9.27 2.01
CA GLY A 202 1.30 -8.52 2.44
C GLY A 202 1.19 -7.94 3.86
N MET A 203 0.17 -8.27 4.64
CA MET A 203 0.11 -7.83 6.02
C MET A 203 1.20 -8.53 6.85
N PRO A 204 2.16 -7.78 7.48
CA PRO A 204 3.33 -8.40 8.13
C PRO A 204 2.98 -9.46 9.16
N ALA A 205 1.87 -9.30 9.90
CA ALA A 205 1.42 -10.28 10.88
C ALA A 205 0.98 -11.60 10.20
N ALA A 206 0.28 -11.52 9.06
CA ALA A 206 -0.12 -12.69 8.28
C ALA A 206 1.08 -13.39 7.64
N VAL A 207 2.04 -12.62 7.09
CA VAL A 207 3.28 -13.16 6.52
C VAL A 207 4.10 -13.87 7.59
N LYS A 208 4.24 -13.28 8.78
CA LYS A 208 4.93 -13.88 9.92
C LYS A 208 4.26 -15.18 10.37
N GLU A 209 2.94 -15.20 10.45
CA GLU A 209 2.17 -16.39 10.82
C GLU A 209 2.34 -17.49 9.78
N PHE A 210 2.33 -17.14 8.48
CA PHE A 210 2.59 -18.10 7.40
C PHE A 210 3.98 -18.75 7.52
N ILE A 211 5.02 -17.95 7.73
CA ILE A 211 6.40 -18.45 7.88
C ILE A 211 6.52 -19.40 9.09
N ALA A 212 5.79 -19.10 10.17
CA ALA A 212 5.85 -19.86 11.41
C ALA A 212 5.06 -21.18 11.35
N THR A 213 3.93 -21.21 10.63
CA THR A 213 2.96 -22.32 10.73
C THR A 213 2.70 -23.06 9.42
N ASP A 214 2.97 -22.45 8.27
CA ASP A 214 2.55 -22.90 6.91
C ASP A 214 1.04 -23.27 6.86
N SER A 215 0.22 -22.61 7.71
CA SER A 215 -1.20 -22.90 7.90
C SER A 215 -2.10 -21.80 7.37
N PHE A 216 -2.87 -22.07 6.32
CA PHE A 216 -3.82 -21.12 5.78
C PHE A 216 -5.01 -20.83 6.72
N VAL A 217 -5.32 -21.74 7.64
CA VAL A 217 -6.36 -21.52 8.66
C VAL A 217 -5.88 -20.46 9.67
N ALA A 218 -4.65 -20.60 10.18
CA ALA A 218 -4.06 -19.62 11.09
C ALA A 218 -3.95 -18.23 10.44
N ILE A 219 -3.68 -18.17 9.13
CA ILE A 219 -3.64 -16.92 8.37
C ILE A 219 -5.02 -16.29 8.29
N ALA A 220 -6.07 -17.05 7.99
CA ALA A 220 -7.43 -16.54 7.94
C ALA A 220 -7.87 -15.96 9.29
N ASP A 221 -7.51 -16.60 10.41
CA ASP A 221 -7.76 -16.08 11.75
C ASP A 221 -7.01 -14.76 12.01
N MET A 222 -5.75 -14.66 11.55
CA MET A 222 -4.97 -13.42 11.65
C MET A 222 -5.58 -12.30 10.81
N GLN A 223 -5.97 -12.59 9.58
CA GLN A 223 -6.61 -11.61 8.68
C GLN A 223 -7.96 -11.13 9.23
N ASN A 224 -8.74 -12.02 9.85
CA ASN A 224 -9.99 -11.64 10.54
C ASN A 224 -9.72 -10.69 11.73
N ARG A 225 -8.64 -10.89 12.49
CA ARG A 225 -8.23 -9.96 13.56
C ARG A 225 -7.90 -8.59 12.99
N ILE A 226 -7.14 -8.51 11.89
CA ILE A 226 -6.81 -7.25 11.20
C ILE A 226 -8.09 -6.55 10.71
N LEU A 227 -9.03 -7.30 10.12
CA LEU A 227 -10.32 -6.76 9.69
C LEU A 227 -11.10 -6.15 10.85
N ASN A 228 -11.17 -6.86 11.99
CA ASN A 228 -11.87 -6.37 13.18
C ASN A 228 -11.24 -5.07 13.72
N GLU A 229 -9.92 -4.94 13.64
CA GLU A 229 -9.25 -3.69 14.02
C GLU A 229 -9.55 -2.54 13.05
N TYR A 230 -9.62 -2.79 11.74
CA TYR A 230 -10.08 -1.78 10.78
C TYR A 230 -11.50 -1.32 11.08
N ILE A 231 -12.41 -2.25 11.40
CA ILE A 231 -13.80 -1.93 11.79
C ILE A 231 -13.82 -1.12 13.10
N ALA A 232 -12.99 -1.46 14.07
CA ALA A 232 -12.89 -0.72 15.33
C ALA A 232 -12.37 0.72 15.10
N ASP A 233 -11.41 0.91 14.19
CA ASP A 233 -10.93 2.24 13.81
C ASP A 233 -12.01 3.06 13.09
N MET A 234 -12.79 2.46 12.21
CA MET A 234 -13.94 3.13 11.59
C MET A 234 -14.94 3.63 12.64
N ALA A 235 -15.18 2.84 13.70
CA ALA A 235 -16.04 3.24 14.80
C ALA A 235 -15.44 4.32 15.71
N LYS A 236 -14.12 4.27 15.93
CA LYS A 236 -13.41 5.22 16.83
C LYS A 236 -13.24 6.61 16.20
N TYR A 237 -12.93 6.64 14.89
CA TYR A 237 -12.51 7.86 14.20
C TYR A 237 -13.56 8.44 13.24
N ALA A 238 -14.76 7.90 13.18
CA ALA A 238 -15.86 8.47 12.41
C ALA A 238 -17.11 8.62 13.29
N GLU A 239 -17.97 9.57 12.91
CA GLU A 239 -19.31 9.67 13.52
C GLU A 239 -20.10 8.37 13.30
N PRO A 240 -20.97 7.93 14.23
CA PRO A 240 -21.65 6.63 14.16
C PRO A 240 -22.34 6.36 12.82
N ALA A 241 -23.05 7.34 12.28
CA ALA A 241 -23.74 7.21 10.99
C ALA A 241 -22.77 7.09 9.82
N THR A 242 -21.62 7.77 9.86
CA THR A 242 -20.57 7.73 8.85
C THR A 242 -19.78 6.41 8.95
N SER A 243 -19.51 5.92 10.16
CA SER A 243 -18.84 4.65 10.41
C SER A 243 -19.56 3.46 9.75
N ILE A 244 -20.89 3.40 9.87
CA ILE A 244 -21.71 2.36 9.22
C ILE A 244 -21.54 2.42 7.69
N LYS A 245 -21.54 3.62 7.10
CA LYS A 245 -21.35 3.81 5.65
C LYS A 245 -19.94 3.44 5.18
N ILE A 246 -18.91 3.80 5.94
CA ILE A 246 -17.50 3.44 5.65
C ILE A 246 -17.37 1.92 5.61
N ARG A 247 -17.89 1.24 6.64
CA ARG A 247 -17.90 -0.21 6.73
C ARG A 247 -18.64 -0.84 5.56
N ALA A 248 -19.85 -0.38 5.23
CA ALA A 248 -20.62 -0.88 4.11
C ALA A 248 -19.91 -0.72 2.77
N CYS A 249 -19.23 0.41 2.53
CA CYS A 249 -18.39 0.62 1.35
C CYS A 249 -17.25 -0.40 1.29
N TYR A 250 -16.53 -0.60 2.40
CA TYR A 250 -15.39 -1.52 2.46
C TYR A 250 -15.83 -2.98 2.23
N GLU A 251 -16.88 -3.43 2.91
CA GLU A 251 -17.42 -4.78 2.78
C GLU A 251 -18.03 -5.06 1.39
N SER A 252 -18.42 -4.01 0.64
CA SER A 252 -18.95 -4.17 -0.72
C SER A 252 -17.90 -4.47 -1.78
N ILE A 253 -16.61 -4.23 -1.52
CA ILE A 253 -15.54 -4.30 -2.54
C ILE A 253 -15.47 -5.67 -3.23
N PRO A 254 -15.52 -6.82 -2.56
CA PRO A 254 -15.52 -8.11 -3.25
C PRO A 254 -16.69 -8.25 -4.24
N ALA A 255 -17.89 -7.81 -3.85
CA ALA A 255 -19.08 -7.84 -4.72
C ALA A 255 -18.98 -6.86 -5.90
N GLN A 256 -18.32 -5.70 -5.73
CA GLN A 256 -18.03 -4.77 -6.80
C GLN A 256 -17.07 -5.39 -7.84
N LEU A 257 -15.99 -6.01 -7.36
CA LEU A 257 -14.96 -6.62 -8.19
C LEU A 257 -15.42 -7.92 -8.89
N ALA A 258 -16.45 -8.59 -8.35
CA ALA A 258 -17.06 -9.75 -8.97
C ALA A 258 -17.89 -9.40 -10.23
N LYS A 259 -18.21 -8.12 -10.45
CA LYS A 259 -18.95 -7.68 -11.62
C LYS A 259 -18.06 -7.59 -12.86
N GLU A 260 -18.65 -7.77 -14.02
CA GLU A 260 -17.94 -7.76 -15.29
C GLU A 260 -17.15 -6.46 -15.53
N ASN A 261 -17.76 -5.29 -15.24
CA ASN A 261 -17.14 -3.99 -15.47
C ASN A 261 -16.28 -3.48 -14.29
N ARG A 262 -16.34 -4.11 -13.13
CA ARG A 262 -15.60 -3.76 -11.89
C ARG A 262 -15.64 -2.29 -11.49
N LYS A 263 -16.42 -1.46 -12.15
CA LYS A 263 -16.65 -0.07 -11.79
C LYS A 263 -17.39 -0.02 -10.46
N PHE A 264 -16.98 0.89 -9.56
CA PHE A 264 -17.67 1.07 -8.29
C PHE A 264 -19.09 1.62 -8.51
N GLN A 265 -20.08 0.95 -7.95
CA GLN A 265 -21.48 1.30 -8.04
C GLN A 265 -22.04 1.52 -6.65
N TYR A 266 -22.43 2.72 -6.33
CA TYR A 266 -23.03 3.06 -5.03
C TYR A 266 -24.30 2.24 -4.71
N SER A 267 -25.05 1.87 -5.73
CA SER A 267 -26.26 1.02 -5.60
C SER A 267 -25.96 -0.41 -5.14
N VAL A 268 -24.70 -0.88 -5.26
CA VAL A 268 -24.27 -2.20 -4.71
C VAL A 268 -24.04 -2.11 -3.21
N VAL A 269 -23.61 -0.95 -2.70
CA VAL A 269 -23.48 -0.71 -1.27
C VAL A 269 -24.88 -0.67 -0.64
N GLN A 270 -25.79 0.10 -1.25
CA GLN A 270 -27.18 0.23 -0.80
C GLN A 270 -28.06 0.68 -1.97
N ARG A 271 -29.28 0.12 -2.07
CA ARG A 271 -30.27 0.56 -3.05
C ARG A 271 -30.53 2.08 -2.91
N GLY A 272 -30.41 2.83 -4.01
CA GLY A 272 -30.51 4.30 -3.99
C GLY A 272 -29.24 5.02 -3.53
N GLY A 273 -28.15 4.30 -3.33
CA GLY A 273 -26.84 4.88 -2.98
C GLY A 273 -26.33 5.84 -4.05
N SER A 274 -25.63 6.89 -3.62
CA SER A 274 -25.05 7.93 -4.48
C SER A 274 -23.72 8.44 -3.93
N SER A 275 -23.00 9.21 -4.75
CA SER A 275 -21.76 9.89 -4.32
C SER A 275 -21.98 10.85 -3.14
N THR A 276 -23.15 11.50 -3.09
CA THR A 276 -23.51 12.39 -1.98
C THR A 276 -23.63 11.62 -0.64
N ILE A 277 -24.07 10.34 -0.67
CA ILE A 277 -24.26 9.53 0.54
C ILE A 277 -22.94 8.86 0.98
N PHE A 278 -22.14 8.35 0.03
CA PHE A 278 -21.01 7.46 0.30
C PHE A 278 -19.65 8.04 -0.13
N GLY A 279 -19.60 9.21 -0.80
CA GLY A 279 -18.35 9.77 -1.31
C GLY A 279 -17.32 10.03 -0.21
N GLU A 280 -17.76 10.63 0.91
CA GLU A 280 -16.90 10.86 2.08
C GLU A 280 -16.36 9.56 2.68
N SER A 281 -17.17 8.51 2.70
CA SER A 281 -16.77 7.19 3.20
C SER A 281 -15.68 6.55 2.35
N ILE A 282 -15.73 6.74 1.02
CA ILE A 282 -14.69 6.25 0.12
C ILE A 282 -13.37 7.03 0.32
N GLU A 283 -13.44 8.36 0.44
CA GLU A 283 -12.25 9.17 0.70
C GLU A 283 -11.66 8.82 2.07
N TRP A 284 -12.48 8.58 3.09
CA TRP A 284 -12.02 8.08 4.39
C TRP A 284 -11.20 6.78 4.26
N LEU A 285 -11.75 5.76 3.56
CA LEU A 285 -11.07 4.47 3.34
C LEU A 285 -9.74 4.64 2.58
N LYS A 286 -9.72 5.54 1.59
CA LYS A 286 -8.52 5.87 0.83
C LYS A 286 -7.46 6.53 1.72
N TYR A 287 -7.84 7.50 2.55
CA TYR A 287 -6.92 8.16 3.47
C TYR A 287 -6.44 7.25 4.60
N ALA A 288 -7.28 6.29 5.02
CA ALA A 288 -6.87 5.24 5.94
C ALA A 288 -5.89 4.23 5.31
N GLY A 289 -5.69 4.28 3.99
CA GLY A 289 -4.77 3.42 3.26
C GLY A 289 -5.24 1.96 3.12
N VAL A 290 -6.54 1.68 3.38
CA VAL A 290 -7.08 0.31 3.31
C VAL A 290 -7.67 -0.04 1.94
N ILE A 291 -7.84 0.97 1.07
CA ILE A 291 -8.26 0.81 -0.32
C ILE A 291 -7.36 1.59 -1.28
N LEU A 292 -7.36 1.15 -2.54
CA LEU A 292 -6.73 1.80 -3.67
C LEU A 292 -7.81 2.25 -4.66
N LYS A 293 -7.80 3.53 -5.05
CA LYS A 293 -8.75 4.09 -6.00
C LYS A 293 -8.10 4.21 -7.37
N CYS A 294 -8.63 3.49 -8.35
CA CYS A 294 -8.20 3.51 -9.75
C CYS A 294 -9.22 4.32 -10.55
N GLN A 295 -8.82 5.48 -11.08
CA GLN A 295 -9.70 6.40 -11.78
C GLN A 295 -9.67 6.16 -13.29
N LYS A 296 -10.78 6.45 -13.97
CA LYS A 296 -10.84 6.38 -15.42
C LYS A 296 -10.09 7.55 -16.05
N THR A 297 -9.22 7.27 -17.01
CA THR A 297 -8.76 8.29 -17.94
C THR A 297 -9.58 8.23 -19.24
N THR A 298 -9.97 9.39 -19.74
CA THR A 298 -10.73 9.50 -21.00
C THR A 298 -9.84 9.43 -22.22
N GLN A 299 -8.52 9.67 -22.04
CA GLN A 299 -7.53 9.66 -23.12
C GLN A 299 -6.23 8.99 -22.67
N GLY A 300 -5.52 8.40 -23.63
CA GLY A 300 -4.16 7.87 -23.46
C GLY A 300 -3.08 8.82 -23.95
N THR A 301 -3.31 10.14 -23.82
CA THR A 301 -2.37 11.20 -24.23
C THR A 301 -1.73 11.82 -22.98
N MET A 302 -0.44 12.15 -23.09
CA MET A 302 0.26 12.84 -21.99
C MET A 302 -0.17 14.30 -21.85
N PRO A 303 -0.17 14.81 -20.60
CA PRO A 303 -0.06 14.08 -19.33
C PRO A 303 -1.37 13.37 -18.96
N VAL A 304 -1.33 12.03 -18.77
CA VAL A 304 -2.54 11.19 -18.63
C VAL A 304 -3.45 11.65 -17.47
N LYS A 305 -2.85 12.21 -16.41
CA LYS A 305 -3.59 12.71 -15.23
C LYS A 305 -4.55 13.87 -15.52
N VAL A 306 -4.34 14.62 -16.60
CA VAL A 306 -5.21 15.76 -16.97
C VAL A 306 -6.57 15.30 -17.50
N TYR A 307 -6.63 14.08 -18.02
CA TYR A 307 -7.82 13.51 -18.66
C TYR A 307 -8.63 12.58 -17.73
N VAL A 308 -8.45 12.71 -16.43
CA VAL A 308 -9.13 11.88 -15.44
C VAL A 308 -10.60 12.25 -15.27
N ASP A 309 -11.48 11.26 -15.38
CA ASP A 309 -12.87 11.35 -14.97
C ASP A 309 -12.99 10.99 -13.48
N LEU A 310 -13.27 12.01 -12.66
CA LEU A 310 -13.38 11.84 -11.20
C LEU A 310 -14.62 11.02 -10.77
N SER A 311 -15.62 10.92 -11.64
CA SER A 311 -16.89 10.25 -11.35
C SER A 311 -16.84 8.74 -11.67
N ASP A 312 -15.84 8.30 -12.43
CA ASP A 312 -15.70 6.91 -12.88
C ASP A 312 -14.43 6.29 -12.32
N PHE A 313 -14.58 5.29 -11.44
CA PHE A 313 -13.45 4.67 -10.77
C PHE A 313 -13.74 3.23 -10.35
N LYS A 314 -12.68 2.46 -10.13
CA LYS A 314 -12.67 1.14 -9.51
C LYS A 314 -12.05 1.26 -8.10
N LEU A 315 -12.46 0.40 -7.18
CA LEU A 315 -11.83 0.29 -5.86
C LEU A 315 -11.23 -1.10 -5.70
N TYR A 316 -9.96 -1.13 -5.28
CA TYR A 316 -9.25 -2.33 -4.91
C TYR A 316 -8.92 -2.29 -3.43
N MET A 317 -8.76 -3.44 -2.79
CA MET A 317 -8.19 -3.51 -1.45
C MET A 317 -6.70 -3.26 -1.51
N ALA A 318 -6.17 -2.56 -0.52
CA ALA A 318 -4.72 -2.28 -0.42
C ALA A 318 -3.89 -3.55 -0.22
N ASP A 319 -4.52 -4.64 0.22
CA ASP A 319 -3.90 -5.95 0.38
C ASP A 319 -4.74 -7.05 -0.28
N VAL A 320 -4.10 -7.84 -1.15
CA VAL A 320 -4.77 -8.92 -1.89
C VAL A 320 -5.23 -10.07 -1.00
N GLY A 321 -4.50 -10.38 0.08
CA GLY A 321 -4.89 -11.40 1.05
C GLY A 321 -6.18 -11.03 1.78
N MET A 322 -6.35 -9.75 2.11
CA MET A 322 -7.60 -9.25 2.69
C MET A 322 -8.78 -9.38 1.72
N LEU A 323 -8.57 -9.12 0.42
CA LEU A 323 -9.59 -9.37 -0.60
C LEU A 323 -9.95 -10.85 -0.70
N THR A 324 -8.95 -11.71 -0.76
CA THR A 324 -9.12 -13.17 -0.86
C THR A 324 -9.92 -13.68 0.33
N MET A 325 -9.54 -13.32 1.55
CA MET A 325 -10.24 -13.71 2.78
C MET A 325 -11.70 -13.22 2.78
N GLN A 326 -11.94 -11.93 2.50
CA GLN A 326 -13.30 -11.36 2.53
C GLN A 326 -14.19 -11.89 1.41
N SER A 327 -13.63 -12.34 0.29
CA SER A 327 -14.40 -12.93 -0.80
C SER A 327 -14.97 -14.31 -0.45
N GLY A 328 -14.42 -14.99 0.56
CA GLY A 328 -14.77 -16.36 0.92
C GLY A 328 -14.37 -17.40 -0.13
N ILE A 329 -13.49 -17.07 -1.07
CA ILE A 329 -13.00 -18.03 -2.07
C ILE A 329 -12.24 -19.16 -1.39
N ALA A 330 -12.53 -20.40 -1.78
CA ALA A 330 -11.80 -21.54 -1.24
C ALA A 330 -10.31 -21.47 -1.60
N THR A 331 -9.43 -21.61 -0.61
CA THR A 331 -7.96 -21.63 -0.78
C THR A 331 -7.52 -22.59 -1.89
N GLN A 332 -8.17 -23.74 -1.98
CA GLN A 332 -7.89 -24.75 -3.00
C GLN A 332 -8.12 -24.23 -4.44
N ALA A 333 -9.09 -23.32 -4.65
CA ALA A 333 -9.34 -22.74 -5.97
C ALA A 333 -8.18 -21.84 -6.46
N ILE A 334 -7.36 -21.33 -5.55
CA ILE A 334 -6.17 -20.52 -5.87
C ILE A 334 -4.94 -21.40 -6.05
N LEU A 335 -4.78 -22.42 -5.19
CA LEU A 335 -3.60 -23.30 -5.18
C LEU A 335 -3.62 -24.36 -6.27
N SER A 336 -4.80 -24.86 -6.63
CA SER A 336 -4.93 -25.91 -7.65
C SER A 336 -5.01 -25.32 -9.05
N PRO A 337 -4.24 -25.88 -10.00
CA PRO A 337 -4.34 -25.51 -11.41
C PRO A 337 -5.57 -26.10 -12.11
N LEU A 338 -6.60 -26.54 -11.37
CA LEU A 338 -7.83 -27.06 -11.96
C LEU A 338 -8.40 -26.00 -12.92
N ASP A 339 -8.71 -26.41 -14.16
CA ASP A 339 -9.30 -25.61 -15.24
C ASP A 339 -10.73 -25.07 -14.93
N ILE A 340 -11.03 -24.85 -13.66
CA ILE A 340 -12.28 -24.20 -13.27
C ILE A 340 -12.11 -22.72 -13.58
N GLU A 341 -12.76 -22.27 -14.63
CA GLU A 341 -12.90 -20.85 -14.93
C GLU A 341 -13.68 -20.17 -13.81
N ASN A 342 -12.97 -19.69 -12.79
CA ASN A 342 -13.53 -18.85 -11.76
C ASN A 342 -13.29 -17.38 -12.14
N PRO A 343 -14.33 -16.62 -12.55
CA PRO A 343 -14.18 -15.22 -12.95
C PRO A 343 -13.59 -14.34 -11.85
N PHE A 344 -13.78 -14.71 -10.58
CA PHE A 344 -13.28 -13.95 -9.44
C PHE A 344 -11.74 -14.02 -9.31
N LEU A 345 -11.09 -15.07 -9.82
CA LEU A 345 -9.63 -15.12 -9.91
C LEU A 345 -9.06 -13.99 -10.79
N GLY A 346 -9.82 -13.56 -11.79
CA GLY A 346 -9.49 -12.36 -12.57
C GLY A 346 -9.53 -11.08 -11.75
N ALA A 347 -10.48 -10.96 -10.83
CA ALA A 347 -10.58 -9.83 -9.91
C ALA A 347 -9.43 -9.81 -8.89
N ILE A 348 -9.07 -10.97 -8.33
CA ILE A 348 -7.92 -11.10 -7.42
C ILE A 348 -6.62 -10.73 -8.13
N ALA A 349 -6.40 -11.20 -9.37
CA ALA A 349 -5.20 -10.88 -10.14
C ALA A 349 -5.12 -9.38 -10.46
N GLU A 350 -6.24 -8.73 -10.84
CA GLU A 350 -6.28 -7.29 -11.09
C GLU A 350 -6.03 -6.48 -9.82
N ASN A 351 -6.61 -6.89 -8.67
CA ASN A 351 -6.34 -6.26 -7.38
C ASN A 351 -4.86 -6.38 -6.97
N TYR A 352 -4.26 -7.55 -7.17
CA TYR A 352 -2.83 -7.75 -6.91
C TYR A 352 -1.95 -6.83 -7.77
N VAL A 353 -2.27 -6.67 -9.06
CA VAL A 353 -1.55 -5.75 -9.94
C VAL A 353 -1.75 -4.30 -9.49
N ALA A 354 -2.97 -3.90 -9.10
CA ALA A 354 -3.22 -2.58 -8.52
C ALA A 354 -2.36 -2.33 -7.28
N GLN A 355 -2.25 -3.31 -6.38
CA GLN A 355 -1.39 -3.24 -5.20
C GLN A 355 0.09 -3.10 -5.60
N ALA A 356 0.59 -3.90 -6.53
CA ALA A 356 1.98 -3.83 -6.99
C ALA A 356 2.33 -2.47 -7.61
N LEU A 357 1.44 -1.93 -8.45
CA LEU A 357 1.62 -0.59 -9.04
C LEU A 357 1.59 0.51 -7.97
N ALA A 358 0.68 0.44 -7.00
CA ALA A 358 0.61 1.41 -5.90
C ALA A 358 1.85 1.37 -5.02
N ASN A 359 2.40 0.19 -4.71
CA ASN A 359 3.64 0.03 -3.94
C ASN A 359 4.85 0.64 -4.66
N ASN A 360 4.83 0.68 -5.99
CA ASN A 360 5.82 1.38 -6.81
C ASN A 360 5.47 2.88 -7.04
N LEU A 361 4.54 3.42 -6.25
CA LEU A 361 4.09 4.83 -6.30
C LEU A 361 3.48 5.25 -7.66
N ILE A 362 3.01 4.30 -8.44
CA ILE A 362 2.35 4.53 -9.72
C ILE A 362 0.90 4.92 -9.49
N THR A 363 0.47 6.04 -10.09
CA THR A 363 -0.93 6.46 -10.05
C THR A 363 -1.80 5.47 -10.81
N LEU A 364 -2.84 4.95 -10.15
CA LEU A 364 -3.74 3.96 -10.73
C LEU A 364 -4.77 4.65 -11.64
N LEU A 365 -4.66 4.41 -12.93
CA LEU A 365 -5.59 4.86 -13.95
C LEU A 365 -5.98 3.69 -14.83
N TYR A 366 -7.24 3.66 -15.30
CA TYR A 366 -7.70 2.71 -16.31
C TYR A 366 -8.35 3.45 -17.48
N TRP A 367 -8.48 2.79 -18.62
CA TRP A 367 -9.12 3.38 -19.77
C TRP A 367 -10.24 2.49 -20.30
N LYS A 368 -11.33 3.14 -20.73
CA LYS A 368 -12.46 2.48 -21.35
C LYS A 368 -13.04 3.41 -22.41
N ASN A 369 -13.31 2.85 -23.61
CA ASN A 369 -14.06 3.55 -24.65
C ASN A 369 -15.55 3.22 -24.57
N ASP A 370 -16.36 3.97 -25.35
CA ASP A 370 -17.82 3.79 -25.37
C ASP A 370 -18.25 2.46 -25.98
N ASN A 371 -17.37 1.77 -26.71
CA ASN A 371 -17.71 0.65 -27.58
C ASN A 371 -17.30 -0.74 -27.09
N THR A 372 -16.70 -0.98 -25.96
CA THR A 372 -16.34 -2.34 -25.49
C THR A 372 -14.85 -2.58 -25.20
N ALA A 373 -13.93 -1.70 -25.59
CA ALA A 373 -12.52 -1.88 -25.26
C ALA A 373 -12.22 -1.25 -23.89
N GLU A 374 -11.65 -2.04 -23.00
CA GLU A 374 -11.19 -1.62 -21.68
C GLU A 374 -9.75 -2.10 -21.48
N VAL A 375 -8.89 -1.22 -20.95
CA VAL A 375 -7.52 -1.51 -20.53
C VAL A 375 -7.46 -1.36 -19.02
N ASP A 376 -7.01 -2.39 -18.34
CA ASP A 376 -7.10 -2.50 -16.88
C ASP A 376 -6.28 -1.41 -16.16
N PHE A 377 -5.08 -1.09 -16.68
CA PHE A 377 -4.29 0.04 -16.18
C PHE A 377 -3.61 0.79 -17.31
N VAL A 378 -3.43 2.10 -17.13
CA VAL A 378 -2.67 2.98 -18.01
C VAL A 378 -1.65 3.71 -17.16
N ILE A 379 -0.37 3.52 -17.47
CA ILE A 379 0.72 4.19 -16.76
C ILE A 379 1.45 5.16 -17.68
N GLN A 380 2.00 6.21 -17.09
CA GLN A 380 2.93 7.12 -17.76
C GLN A 380 4.33 6.86 -17.22
N LYS A 381 5.26 6.56 -18.10
CA LYS A 381 6.68 6.40 -17.79
C LYS A 381 7.49 7.32 -18.70
N ASP A 382 8.13 8.31 -18.09
CA ASP A 382 8.82 9.38 -18.82
C ASP A 382 7.90 10.05 -19.87
N THR A 383 8.23 9.88 -21.15
CA THR A 383 7.48 10.40 -22.30
C THR A 383 6.48 9.40 -22.88
N ASP A 384 6.36 8.21 -22.32
CA ASP A 384 5.55 7.16 -22.90
C ASP A 384 4.27 6.88 -22.07
N VAL A 385 3.21 6.56 -22.77
CA VAL A 385 1.97 6.02 -22.18
C VAL A 385 1.92 4.53 -22.49
N ILE A 386 1.87 3.72 -21.43
CA ILE A 386 1.95 2.26 -21.53
C ILE A 386 0.65 1.67 -20.98
N PRO A 387 -0.15 1.01 -21.83
CA PRO A 387 -1.32 0.29 -21.39
C PRO A 387 -0.95 -1.08 -20.81
N ILE A 388 -1.67 -1.51 -19.78
CA ILE A 388 -1.48 -2.79 -19.08
C ILE A 388 -2.78 -3.56 -19.07
N GLU A 389 -2.76 -4.78 -19.56
CA GLU A 389 -3.88 -5.73 -19.53
C GLU A 389 -3.56 -6.91 -18.61
N VAL A 390 -4.45 -7.23 -17.68
CA VAL A 390 -4.31 -8.32 -16.72
C VAL A 390 -5.19 -9.51 -17.10
N LYS A 391 -4.61 -10.70 -17.14
CA LYS A 391 -5.33 -11.96 -17.44
C LYS A 391 -4.96 -13.04 -16.43
N SER A 392 -5.95 -13.60 -15.75
CA SER A 392 -5.73 -14.70 -14.79
C SER A 392 -5.54 -16.07 -15.44
N GLY A 393 -5.88 -16.21 -16.74
CA GLY A 393 -5.80 -17.47 -17.49
C GLY A 393 -4.65 -17.54 -18.48
N LEU A 394 -4.52 -18.70 -19.14
CA LEU A 394 -3.53 -18.94 -20.20
C LEU A 394 -4.04 -18.54 -21.60
N ARG A 395 -5.36 -18.52 -21.83
CA ARG A 395 -5.96 -18.09 -23.10
C ARG A 395 -5.99 -16.57 -23.16
N ILE A 396 -5.18 -15.99 -24.04
CA ILE A 396 -4.93 -14.55 -24.03
C ILE A 396 -5.25 -13.96 -25.41
N ARG A 397 -6.34 -13.19 -25.48
CA ARG A 397 -6.62 -12.29 -26.59
C ARG A 397 -6.47 -10.86 -26.06
N SER A 398 -5.55 -10.07 -26.63
CA SER A 398 -5.28 -8.69 -26.20
C SER A 398 -5.86 -7.69 -27.21
N LYS A 399 -7.16 -7.82 -27.54
CA LYS A 399 -7.81 -6.92 -28.50
C LYS A 399 -7.86 -5.48 -27.99
N SER A 400 -8.27 -5.28 -26.75
CA SER A 400 -8.37 -3.95 -26.14
C SER A 400 -7.02 -3.26 -26.03
N LEU A 401 -5.98 -4.01 -25.66
CA LEU A 401 -4.61 -3.51 -25.56
C LEU A 401 -4.12 -2.97 -26.92
N ARG A 402 -4.34 -3.71 -28.01
CA ARG A 402 -3.97 -3.28 -29.37
C ARG A 402 -4.75 -2.06 -29.82
N ILE A 403 -6.07 -2.01 -29.59
CA ILE A 403 -6.91 -0.84 -29.91
C ILE A 403 -6.36 0.41 -29.23
N PHE A 404 -5.98 0.31 -27.95
CA PHE A 404 -5.41 1.42 -27.23
C PHE A 404 -4.06 1.84 -27.81
N MET A 405 -3.15 0.86 -28.03
CA MET A 405 -1.80 1.11 -28.57
C MET A 405 -1.85 1.80 -29.93
N GLU A 406 -2.69 1.33 -30.83
CA GLU A 406 -2.89 1.91 -32.18
C GLU A 406 -3.47 3.32 -32.08
N LYS A 407 -4.50 3.51 -31.23
CA LYS A 407 -5.17 4.81 -31.07
C LYS A 407 -4.24 5.90 -30.53
N TYR A 408 -3.35 5.57 -29.63
CA TYR A 408 -2.49 6.52 -28.93
C TYR A 408 -1.01 6.41 -29.27
N ASN A 409 -0.69 5.61 -30.30
CA ASN A 409 0.67 5.39 -30.78
C ASN A 409 1.66 5.00 -29.68
N CYS A 410 1.27 4.03 -28.84
CA CYS A 410 2.11 3.57 -27.74
C CYS A 410 3.29 2.74 -28.26
N PRO A 411 4.51 2.91 -27.68
CA PRO A 411 5.69 2.16 -28.15
C PRO A 411 5.55 0.66 -27.88
N TYR A 412 4.90 0.30 -26.80
CA TYR A 412 4.55 -1.08 -26.45
C TYR A 412 3.42 -1.10 -25.43
N GLY A 413 2.84 -2.29 -25.22
CA GLY A 413 1.89 -2.55 -24.15
C GLY A 413 2.38 -3.69 -23.26
N ILE A 414 1.90 -3.75 -22.03
CA ILE A 414 2.22 -4.81 -21.08
C ILE A 414 1.00 -5.73 -20.94
N ARG A 415 1.24 -7.02 -21.06
CA ARG A 415 0.25 -8.06 -20.76
C ARG A 415 0.73 -8.88 -19.57
N ILE A 416 0.03 -8.75 -18.45
CA ILE A 416 0.32 -9.49 -17.24
C ILE A 416 -0.55 -10.76 -17.21
N SER A 417 0.07 -11.95 -17.10
CA SER A 417 -0.67 -13.21 -17.13
C SER A 417 0.10 -14.36 -16.46
N LYS A 418 -0.47 -15.57 -16.49
CA LYS A 418 0.23 -16.78 -16.06
C LYS A 418 1.33 -17.25 -17.03
N LYS A 419 1.50 -16.61 -18.21
CA LYS A 419 2.59 -16.93 -19.13
C LYS A 419 3.92 -16.40 -18.61
N ASN A 420 5.01 -17.04 -19.05
CA ASN A 420 6.37 -16.62 -18.77
C ASN A 420 6.72 -15.29 -19.46
N PHE A 421 7.87 -14.72 -19.14
CA PHE A 421 8.40 -13.53 -19.78
C PHE A 421 8.53 -13.70 -21.30
N GLY A 422 8.45 -12.59 -22.02
CA GLY A 422 8.65 -12.53 -23.45
C GLY A 422 8.31 -11.15 -24.02
N PHE A 423 8.76 -10.88 -25.23
CA PHE A 423 8.43 -9.66 -25.96
C PHE A 423 8.14 -9.99 -27.42
N GLU A 424 6.91 -9.79 -27.86
CA GLU A 424 6.47 -10.10 -29.20
C GLU A 424 5.39 -9.12 -29.69
N ASN A 425 5.50 -8.66 -30.93
CA ASN A 425 4.51 -7.75 -31.55
C ASN A 425 4.24 -6.49 -30.71
N SER A 426 5.29 -5.87 -30.18
CA SER A 426 5.24 -4.72 -29.28
C SER A 426 4.44 -4.98 -27.99
N ILE A 427 4.26 -6.22 -27.57
CA ILE A 427 3.64 -6.60 -26.31
C ILE A 427 4.68 -7.28 -25.42
N LYS A 428 4.96 -6.65 -24.27
CA LYS A 428 5.76 -7.24 -23.20
C LYS A 428 4.88 -8.18 -22.38
N SER A 429 5.17 -9.47 -22.43
CA SER A 429 4.55 -10.48 -21.57
C SER A 429 5.25 -10.50 -20.23
N VAL A 430 4.51 -10.23 -19.17
CA VAL A 430 5.02 -10.22 -17.79
C VAL A 430 4.23 -11.24 -16.98
N PRO A 431 4.89 -12.21 -16.31
CA PRO A 431 4.19 -13.11 -15.40
C PRO A 431 3.53 -12.35 -14.27
N LEU A 432 2.37 -12.82 -13.77
CA LEU A 432 1.67 -12.21 -12.64
C LEU A 432 2.62 -11.94 -11.46
N TYR A 433 3.44 -12.91 -11.09
CA TYR A 433 4.39 -12.78 -9.98
C TYR A 433 5.44 -11.67 -10.17
N ALA A 434 5.63 -11.17 -11.38
CA ALA A 434 6.61 -10.12 -11.68
C ALA A 434 6.01 -8.70 -11.78
N ALA A 435 4.74 -8.51 -11.40
CA ALA A 435 4.10 -7.19 -11.44
C ALA A 435 4.83 -6.14 -10.58
N PHE A 436 5.54 -6.55 -9.53
CA PHE A 436 6.36 -5.66 -8.68
C PHE A 436 7.57 -5.04 -9.40
N CYS A 437 7.90 -5.50 -10.61
CA CYS A 437 8.99 -4.97 -11.41
C CYS A 437 8.60 -3.77 -12.32
N ILE A 438 7.28 -3.48 -12.45
CA ILE A 438 6.76 -2.46 -13.37
C ILE A 438 7.06 -1.04 -12.88
#